data_af86ebc00365229106bd6dd2e21cb232
#
_entry.id   af86ebc00365229106bd6dd2e21cb232
#
_cell.length_a   1.000
_cell.length_b   1.000
_cell.length_c   1.000
_cell.angle_alpha   90.00
_cell.angle_beta   90.00
_cell.angle_gamma   90.00
#
_symmetry.space_group_name_H-M   'P 1'
#
loop_
_entity.id
_entity.type
_entity.pdbx_description
1 polymer ?
#
loop_
_entity_poly.entity_id
_entity_poly.type
_entity_poly.pdbx_seq_one_letter_code
_entity_poly.pdbx_strand_id
1 'polypeptide(L)' 'MDVKYFVARAYRYASSKNWEYSLVGMYDDLNAAKQAFHDNMGRIIKPANDICMCIIYDSLGNKIDADFSTTVEPEPEVEE' A
#
# COMPACT_ATOMS: atom_id res chain seq x y z
N MET A 1 5.54 -1.61 -27.42
CA MET A 1 4.37 -1.47 -26.50
C MET A 1 4.88 -0.91 -25.19
N ASP A 2 4.34 0.21 -24.77
CA ASP A 2 4.78 0.83 -23.53
C ASP A 2 4.09 0.16 -22.36
N VAL A 3 4.89 -0.34 -21.43
CA VAL A 3 4.37 -0.94 -20.22
C VAL A 3 4.13 0.18 -19.20
N LYS A 4 2.96 0.17 -18.59
CA LYS A 4 2.64 1.08 -17.50
C LYS A 4 2.74 0.33 -16.18
N TYR A 5 3.04 1.07 -15.13
CA TYR A 5 3.16 0.52 -13.79
C TYR A 5 2.14 1.18 -12.88
N PHE A 6 1.43 0.38 -12.12
CA PHE A 6 0.40 0.85 -11.23
C PHE A 6 0.82 0.59 -9.79
N VAL A 7 0.66 1.59 -8.95
CA VAL A 7 0.85 1.44 -7.51
C VAL A 7 -0.53 1.50 -6.87
N ALA A 8 -0.87 0.48 -6.12
CA ALA A 8 -2.16 0.40 -5.45
C ALA A 8 -1.96 0.11 -3.96
N ARG A 9 -2.93 0.52 -3.17
CA ARG A 9 -2.97 0.25 -1.74
C ARG A 9 -4.21 -0.58 -1.44
N ALA A 10 -4.02 -1.63 -0.65
CA ALA A 10 -5.11 -2.45 -0.16
C ALA A 10 -5.18 -2.30 1.35
N TYR A 11 -6.38 -2.15 1.88
CA TYR A 11 -6.60 -1.95 3.30
C TYR A 11 -7.70 -2.88 3.79
N ARG A 12 -7.46 -3.54 4.92
CA ARG A 12 -8.47 -4.36 5.58
C ARG A 12 -8.60 -3.92 7.03
N TYR A 13 -9.77 -3.45 7.40
CA TYR A 13 -10.07 -3.09 8.78
C TYR A 13 -10.21 -4.34 9.65
N ALA A 14 -9.81 -4.24 10.90
CA ALA A 14 -9.91 -5.36 11.83
C ALA A 14 -11.36 -5.86 11.99
N SER A 15 -12.31 -4.95 11.86
CA SER A 15 -13.75 -5.27 11.99
C SER A 15 -14.37 -5.83 10.71
N SER A 16 -13.63 -5.88 9.62
CA SER A 16 -14.13 -6.30 8.31
C SER A 16 -13.26 -7.40 7.75
N LYS A 17 -13.89 -8.33 7.01
CA LYS A 17 -13.16 -9.37 6.29
C LYS A 17 -12.88 -8.96 4.85
N ASN A 18 -13.36 -7.81 4.42
CA ASN A 18 -13.23 -7.35 3.04
C ASN A 18 -12.03 -6.44 2.89
N TRP A 19 -11.36 -6.56 1.76
CA TRP A 19 -10.28 -5.68 1.37
C TRP A 19 -10.85 -4.50 0.59
N GLU A 20 -10.32 -3.30 0.86
CA GLU A 20 -10.59 -2.12 0.07
C GLU A 20 -9.34 -1.75 -0.70
N TYR A 21 -9.48 -1.52 -1.99
CA TYR A 21 -8.37 -1.22 -2.88
C TYR A 21 -8.46 0.21 -3.39
N SER A 22 -7.33 0.89 -3.40
CA SER A 22 -7.22 2.25 -3.93
C SER A 22 -6.03 2.34 -4.85
N LEU A 23 -6.22 2.92 -6.02
CA LEU A 23 -5.10 3.22 -6.91
C LEU A 23 -4.36 4.43 -6.37
N VAL A 24 -3.06 4.30 -6.15
CA VAL A 24 -2.19 5.41 -5.76
C VAL A 24 -1.79 6.22 -6.98
N GLY A 25 -1.40 5.54 -8.06
CA GLY A 25 -1.04 6.21 -9.29
C GLY A 25 -0.61 5.24 -10.38
N MET A 26 -0.45 5.79 -11.57
CA MET A 26 0.04 5.09 -12.74
C MET A 26 1.32 5.78 -13.22
N TYR A 27 2.33 5.00 -13.54
CA TYR A 27 3.65 5.53 -13.88
C TYR A 27 4.18 4.85 -15.13
N ASP A 28 4.90 5.61 -15.95
CA ASP A 28 5.56 5.08 -17.15
C ASP A 28 6.91 4.46 -16.84
N ASP A 29 7.50 4.81 -15.70
CA ASP A 29 8.82 4.39 -15.30
C ASP A 29 8.74 3.56 -14.02
N LEU A 30 9.39 2.40 -14.03
CA LEU A 30 9.40 1.52 -12.88
C LEU A 30 10.04 2.20 -11.65
N ASN A 31 11.07 3.01 -11.84
CA ASN A 31 11.71 3.70 -10.73
C ASN A 31 10.76 4.71 -10.08
N ALA A 32 9.94 5.40 -10.88
CA ALA A 32 8.92 6.30 -10.35
C ALA A 32 7.85 5.54 -9.57
N ALA A 33 7.44 4.38 -10.07
CA ALA A 33 6.48 3.53 -9.37
C ALA A 33 7.06 3.02 -8.05
N LYS A 34 8.32 2.59 -8.05
CA LYS A 34 9.00 2.14 -6.81
C LYS A 34 9.10 3.27 -5.80
N GLN A 35 9.40 4.48 -6.26
CA GLN A 35 9.47 5.65 -5.38
C GLN A 35 8.11 5.91 -4.72
N ALA A 36 7.05 5.88 -5.51
CA ALA A 36 5.69 6.07 -5.00
C ALA A 36 5.30 4.95 -4.03
N PHE A 37 5.69 3.71 -4.33
CA PHE A 37 5.46 2.56 -3.46
C PHE A 37 6.13 2.77 -2.10
N HIS A 38 7.40 3.12 -2.08
CA HIS A 38 8.14 3.34 -0.84
C HIS A 38 7.63 4.54 -0.07
N ASP A 39 7.27 5.63 -0.76
CA ASP A 39 6.68 6.80 -0.12
C ASP A 39 5.37 6.44 0.57
N ASN A 40 4.53 5.65 -0.08
CA ASN A 40 3.27 5.21 0.51
C ASN A 40 3.50 4.30 1.72
N MET A 41 4.43 3.35 1.58
CA MET A 41 4.75 2.46 2.70
C MET A 41 5.24 3.25 3.91
N GLY A 42 6.03 4.29 3.69
CA GLY A 42 6.56 5.13 4.76
C GLY A 42 5.50 6.02 5.42
N ARG A 43 4.38 6.25 4.76
CA ARG A 43 3.31 7.11 5.28
C ARG A 43 2.14 6.36 5.88
N ILE A 44 2.12 5.04 5.75
CA ILE A 44 1.00 4.25 6.24
C ILE A 44 1.06 4.17 7.77
N ILE A 45 0.03 4.69 8.39
CA ILE A 45 -0.17 4.60 9.83
C ILE A 45 -1.53 3.95 10.03
N LYS A 46 -1.58 2.90 10.82
CA LYS A 46 -2.81 2.13 11.00
C LYS A 46 -2.88 1.57 12.42
N PRO A 47 -4.08 1.28 12.93
CA PRO A 47 -4.22 0.49 14.16
C PRO A 47 -3.60 -0.89 14.02
N ALA A 48 -3.16 -1.46 15.13
CA ALA A 48 -2.39 -2.70 15.15
C ALA A 48 -3.09 -3.89 14.50
N ASN A 49 -4.42 -3.93 14.55
CA ASN A 49 -5.20 -5.06 14.03
C ASN A 49 -5.64 -4.88 12.59
N ASP A 50 -5.42 -3.70 12.01
CA ASP A 50 -5.70 -3.47 10.59
C ASP A 50 -4.52 -3.96 9.76
N ILE A 51 -4.80 -4.29 8.52
CA ILE A 51 -3.77 -4.72 7.58
C ILE A 51 -3.77 -3.76 6.40
N CYS A 52 -2.61 -3.25 6.06
CA CYS A 52 -2.44 -2.40 4.89
C CYS A 52 -1.27 -2.91 4.06
N MET A 53 -1.48 -2.94 2.75
CA MET A 53 -0.50 -3.44 1.81
C MET A 53 -0.38 -2.47 0.65
N CYS A 54 0.84 -2.30 0.14
CA CYS A 54 1.06 -1.64 -1.15
C CYS A 54 1.53 -2.67 -2.15
N ILE A 55 1.16 -2.48 -3.39
CA ILE A 55 1.53 -3.38 -4.48
C ILE A 55 1.87 -2.57 -5.72
N ILE A 56 2.88 -3.03 -6.46
CA ILE A 56 3.19 -2.54 -7.80
C ILE A 56 2.88 -3.65 -8.77
N TYR A 57 2.08 -3.36 -9.79
CA TYR A 57 1.83 -4.30 -10.87
C TYR A 57 1.91 -3.56 -12.21
N ASP A 58 2.15 -4.31 -13.28
CA ASP A 58 2.28 -3.71 -14.61
C ASP A 58 0.98 -3.86 -15.40
N SER A 59 0.95 -3.22 -16.57
CA SER A 59 -0.22 -3.26 -17.46
C SER A 59 -0.44 -4.63 -18.10
N LEU A 60 0.50 -5.55 -17.92
CA LEU A 60 0.38 -6.92 -18.40
C LEU A 60 -0.15 -7.88 -17.32
N GLY A 61 -0.43 -7.36 -16.13
CA GLY A 61 -0.99 -8.15 -15.04
C GLY A 61 0.04 -8.81 -14.14
N ASN A 62 1.32 -8.47 -14.30
CA ASN A 62 2.38 -9.04 -13.47
C ASN A 62 2.57 -8.22 -12.20
N LYS A 63 2.65 -8.90 -11.08
CA LYS A 63 3.02 -8.27 -9.82
C LYS A 63 4.53 -8.05 -9.81
N ILE A 64 4.94 -6.78 -9.64
CA ILE A 64 6.35 -6.42 -9.56
C ILE A 64 6.85 -6.51 -8.12
N ASP A 65 6.10 -5.94 -7.19
CA ASP A 65 6.46 -5.94 -5.78
C ASP A 65 5.20 -5.76 -4.94
N ALA A 66 5.24 -6.25 -3.72
CA ALA A 66 4.16 -6.05 -2.76
C ALA A 66 4.71 -6.18 -1.35
N ASP A 67 4.22 -5.35 -0.45
CA ASP A 67 4.66 -5.39 0.94
C ASP A 67 3.53 -4.97 1.87
N PHE A 68 3.53 -5.54 3.05
CA PHE A 68 2.59 -5.17 4.10
C PHE A 68 3.19 -4.09 4.97
N SER A 69 2.37 -3.15 5.40
CA SER A 69 2.82 -2.10 6.29
C SER A 69 3.14 -2.66 7.67
N THR A 70 4.30 -2.24 8.18
CA THR A 70 4.68 -2.48 9.58
C THR A 70 4.49 -1.23 10.43
N THR A 71 4.11 -0.11 9.80
CA THR A 71 3.90 1.14 10.53
C THR A 71 2.53 1.10 11.19
N VAL A 72 2.52 1.23 12.49
CA VAL A 72 1.32 1.15 13.30
C VAL A 72 1.13 2.48 14.00
N GLU A 73 -0.12 2.99 13.98
CA GLU A 73 -0.45 4.20 14.72
C GLU A 73 -0.20 3.97 16.21
N PRO A 74 0.53 4.89 16.88
CA PRO A 74 0.75 4.74 18.31
C PRO A 74 -0.57 4.74 19.05
N GLU A 75 -0.73 3.80 19.96
CA GLU A 75 -1.90 3.79 20.82
C GLU A 75 -1.87 5.03 21.71
N PRO A 76 -3.01 5.71 21.88
CA PRO A 76 -3.06 6.81 22.82
C PRO A 76 -2.70 6.28 24.21
N GLU A 77 -1.80 6.97 24.88
CA GLU A 77 -1.46 6.61 26.24
C GLU A 77 -2.71 6.71 27.09
N VAL A 78 -3.07 5.60 27.70
CA VAL A 78 -4.14 5.62 28.67
C VAL A 78 -3.53 6.10 29.98
N GLU A 79 -3.81 7.35 30.28
CA GLU A 79 -3.43 7.84 31.61
C GLU A 79 -4.41 7.27 32.61
N GLU A 80 -3.87 6.51 33.47
CA GLU A 80 -4.65 6.00 34.59
C GLU A 80 -4.57 6.93 35.78
#